data_06ae9a891cf9c946debd206b77ab89ad
#
_entry.id   06ae9a891cf9c946debd206b77ab89ad
#
_cell.length_a   1.000
_cell.length_b   1.000
_cell.length_c   1.000
_cell.angle_alpha   90.00
_cell.angle_beta   90.00
_cell.angle_gamma   90.00
#
_symmetry.space_group_name_H-M   'P 1'
#
loop_
_entity.id
_entity.type
_entity.pdbx_description
1 polymer ?
#
loop_
_entity_poly.entity_id
_entity_poly.type
_entity_poly.pdbx_seq_one_letter_code
_entity_poly.pdbx_strand_id
1 'polypeptide(L)'
;MSNRTNDLPKLSGIKHLIREMRYHEFSRQSIGIILVSVFCLETSSNSIIPYASNFAISLILLGLATRMYASGFVLKNKELSTTGPYAFVRHPLYTGNIMILIGLCLINGFFWSFVTAFIFLWFYYPTAIEYEDRKLKSLFPDTWEEWASMTPALMPKMDLNGKIFSRLDLRSWSLKKSLIANYEPVIVVYVLVWVFIVLQR
;
A
#
# COMPACT_ATOMS: atom_id res chain seq x y z
N MET A 1 22.11 -8.13 4.24
CA MET A 1 22.05 -6.70 3.91
C MET A 1 21.18 -6.54 2.68
N SER A 2 20.32 -5.57 2.64
CA SER A 2 19.43 -5.35 1.51
C SER A 2 20.21 -4.70 0.36
N ASN A 3 20.16 -5.28 -0.86
CA ASN A 3 20.78 -4.66 -2.06
C ASN A 3 20.12 -3.33 -2.46
N ARG A 4 19.16 -2.85 -1.67
CA ARG A 4 18.35 -1.66 -1.97
C ARG A 4 19.05 -0.34 -1.70
N THR A 5 20.17 -0.37 -0.97
CA THR A 5 20.94 0.81 -0.57
C THR A 5 22.30 0.91 -1.26
N ASN A 6 22.64 -0.06 -2.14
CA ASN A 6 23.97 -0.13 -2.77
C ASN A 6 24.32 1.09 -3.64
N ASP A 7 23.27 1.68 -4.29
CA ASP A 7 23.43 2.85 -5.18
C ASP A 7 23.39 4.18 -4.43
N LEU A 8 23.24 4.14 -3.10
CA LEU A 8 23.16 5.35 -2.28
C LEU A 8 24.51 5.71 -1.67
N PRO A 9 24.74 7.00 -1.36
CA PRO A 9 25.98 7.45 -0.71
C PRO A 9 26.24 6.66 0.58
N LYS A 10 27.50 6.29 0.82
CA LYS A 10 27.87 5.55 2.04
C LYS A 10 27.61 6.39 3.28
N LEU A 11 26.90 5.83 4.25
CA LEU A 11 26.67 6.40 5.57
C LEU A 11 27.38 5.54 6.61
N SER A 12 27.72 6.12 7.76
CA SER A 12 28.36 5.42 8.89
C SER A 12 27.52 5.56 10.17
N GLY A 13 27.76 4.66 11.12
CA GLY A 13 27.15 4.70 12.45
C GLY A 13 25.64 4.55 12.44
N ILE A 14 24.98 5.27 13.34
CA ILE A 14 23.51 5.19 13.54
C ILE A 14 22.74 5.56 12.27
N LYS A 15 23.22 6.51 11.47
CA LYS A 15 22.55 6.91 10.22
C LYS A 15 22.53 5.76 9.21
N HIS A 16 23.58 4.97 9.14
CA HIS A 16 23.61 3.76 8.31
C HIS A 16 22.59 2.74 8.80
N LEU A 17 22.55 2.45 10.11
CA LEU A 17 21.61 1.49 10.69
C LEU A 17 20.13 1.88 10.42
N ILE A 18 19.79 3.14 10.69
CA ILE A 18 18.43 3.65 10.44
C ILE A 18 18.05 3.51 8.97
N ARG A 19 18.97 3.85 8.05
CA ARG A 19 18.73 3.70 6.62
C ARG A 19 18.49 2.23 6.24
N GLU A 20 19.32 1.31 6.67
CA GLU A 20 19.17 -0.12 6.39
C GLU A 20 17.81 -0.64 6.91
N MET A 21 17.39 -0.24 8.11
CA MET A 21 16.07 -0.60 8.65
C MET A 21 14.92 -0.06 7.78
N ARG A 22 15.00 1.18 7.34
CA ARG A 22 13.96 1.82 6.51
C ARG A 22 13.80 1.14 5.13
N TYR A 23 14.88 0.65 4.55
CA TYR A 23 14.87 -0.04 3.24
C TYR A 23 14.62 -1.55 3.37
N HIS A 24 14.57 -2.10 4.59
CA HIS A 24 14.42 -3.53 4.80
C HIS A 24 12.98 -3.98 4.57
N GLU A 25 12.74 -4.66 3.44
CA GLU A 25 11.40 -5.08 3.00
C GLU A 25 10.73 -6.04 3.98
N PHE A 26 11.47 -7.05 4.44
CA PHE A 26 10.95 -8.06 5.36
C PHE A 26 10.47 -7.42 6.67
N SER A 27 11.24 -6.49 7.25
CA SER A 27 10.83 -5.77 8.47
C SER A 27 9.54 -4.98 8.25
N ARG A 28 9.43 -4.27 7.12
CA ARG A 28 8.22 -3.53 6.76
C ARG A 28 7.00 -4.44 6.66
N GLN A 29 7.14 -5.58 5.98
CA GLN A 29 6.03 -6.53 5.79
C GLN A 29 5.64 -7.17 7.13
N SER A 30 6.60 -7.64 7.92
CA SER A 30 6.36 -8.27 9.22
C SER A 30 5.70 -7.33 10.21
N ILE A 31 6.19 -6.08 10.31
CA ILE A 31 5.58 -5.08 11.19
C ILE A 31 4.16 -4.73 10.70
N GLY A 32 3.94 -4.61 9.40
CA GLY A 32 2.60 -4.41 8.84
C GLY A 32 1.61 -5.52 9.24
N ILE A 33 2.03 -6.77 9.13
CA ILE A 33 1.24 -7.94 9.55
C ILE A 33 0.95 -7.88 11.06
N ILE A 34 1.95 -7.60 11.89
CA ILE A 34 1.79 -7.48 13.34
C ILE A 34 0.80 -6.35 13.68
N LEU A 35 0.90 -5.19 13.03
CA LEU A 35 -0.01 -4.07 13.27
C LEU A 35 -1.47 -4.44 12.95
N VAL A 36 -1.71 -5.14 11.84
CA VAL A 36 -3.06 -5.65 11.51
C VAL A 36 -3.59 -6.51 12.64
N SER A 37 -2.80 -7.50 13.11
CA SER A 37 -3.20 -8.38 14.21
C SER A 37 -3.49 -7.60 15.50
N VAL A 38 -2.58 -6.73 15.92
CA VAL A 38 -2.70 -5.96 17.16
C VAL A 38 -3.91 -5.04 17.13
N PHE A 39 -4.15 -4.33 16.01
CA PHE A 39 -5.30 -3.44 15.90
C PHE A 39 -6.64 -4.18 15.90
N CYS A 40 -6.67 -5.42 15.46
CA CYS A 40 -7.87 -6.26 15.52
C CYS A 40 -8.04 -6.97 16.86
N LEU A 41 -6.96 -7.29 17.58
CA LEU A 41 -7.02 -7.94 18.90
C LEU A 41 -7.50 -6.97 19.97
N GLU A 42 -7.06 -5.72 19.92
CA GLU A 42 -7.40 -4.70 20.90
C GLU A 42 -8.42 -3.72 20.30
N THR A 43 -9.69 -3.97 20.50
CA THR A 43 -10.77 -3.06 20.11
C THR A 43 -11.35 -2.35 21.33
N SER A 44 -11.57 -1.03 21.22
CA SER A 44 -12.21 -0.26 22.28
C SER A 44 -13.71 -0.51 22.27
N SER A 45 -14.27 -0.84 23.41
CA SER A 45 -15.73 -0.90 23.62
C SER A 45 -16.40 0.50 23.48
N ASN A 46 -15.63 1.55 23.68
CA ASN A 46 -16.04 2.94 23.44
C ASN A 46 -15.51 3.41 22.07
N SER A 47 -16.11 2.91 20.98
CA SER A 47 -15.79 3.45 19.66
C SER A 47 -16.08 4.95 19.66
N ILE A 48 -15.07 5.75 19.33
CA ILE A 48 -15.13 7.23 19.32
C ILE A 48 -16.26 7.73 18.41
N ILE A 49 -16.72 6.87 17.48
CA ILE A 49 -17.78 7.21 16.52
C ILE A 49 -18.67 5.96 16.30
N PRO A 50 -19.91 5.94 16.77
CA PRO A 50 -20.84 4.80 16.58
C PRO A 50 -21.08 4.39 15.11
N TYR A 51 -20.95 5.34 14.18
CA TYR A 51 -21.09 5.13 12.74
C TYR A 51 -19.79 4.81 12.00
N ALA A 52 -18.65 4.83 12.69
CA ALA A 52 -17.34 4.61 12.08
C ALA A 52 -17.16 3.17 11.59
N SER A 53 -17.87 2.20 12.16
CA SER A 53 -17.73 0.78 11.80
C SER A 53 -18.02 0.51 10.33
N ASN A 54 -19.15 1.00 9.80
CA ASN A 54 -19.54 0.80 8.40
C ASN A 54 -18.56 1.51 7.45
N PHE A 55 -18.16 2.73 7.81
CA PHE A 55 -17.17 3.48 7.03
C PHE A 55 -15.80 2.81 7.06
N ALA A 56 -15.36 2.33 8.22
CA ALA A 56 -14.12 1.63 8.40
C ALA A 56 -14.06 0.33 7.57
N ILE A 57 -15.13 -0.48 7.63
CA ILE A 57 -15.25 -1.71 6.83
C ILE A 57 -15.23 -1.37 5.35
N SER A 58 -16.00 -0.36 4.92
CA SER A 58 -16.01 0.08 3.52
C SER A 58 -14.63 0.50 3.05
N LEU A 59 -13.87 1.20 3.90
CA LEU A 59 -12.49 1.63 3.59
C LEU A 59 -11.54 0.43 3.47
N ILE A 60 -11.66 -0.57 4.35
CA ILE A 60 -10.88 -1.80 4.26
C ILE A 60 -11.20 -2.56 2.98
N LEU A 61 -12.48 -2.76 2.67
CA LEU A 61 -12.91 -3.45 1.46
C LEU A 61 -12.45 -2.73 0.19
N LEU A 62 -12.53 -1.40 0.18
CA LEU A 62 -12.04 -0.59 -0.94
C LEU A 62 -10.52 -0.70 -1.08
N GLY A 63 -9.79 -0.72 0.04
CA GLY A 63 -8.34 -0.95 0.05
C GLY A 63 -7.97 -2.32 -0.50
N LEU A 64 -8.67 -3.38 -0.08
CA LEU A 64 -8.49 -4.73 -0.62
C LEU A 64 -8.82 -4.81 -2.11
N ALA A 65 -9.94 -4.22 -2.54
CA ALA A 65 -10.33 -4.16 -3.94
C ALA A 65 -9.30 -3.41 -4.79
N THR A 66 -8.79 -2.28 -4.30
CA THR A 66 -7.70 -1.52 -4.95
C THR A 66 -6.45 -2.37 -5.14
N ARG A 67 -6.05 -3.15 -4.14
CA ARG A 67 -4.91 -4.04 -4.23
C ARG A 67 -5.14 -5.18 -5.22
N MET A 68 -6.28 -5.87 -5.13
CA MET A 68 -6.64 -6.95 -6.05
C MET A 68 -6.70 -6.46 -7.50
N TYR A 69 -7.27 -5.26 -7.72
CA TYR A 69 -7.33 -4.66 -9.04
C TYR A 69 -5.92 -4.29 -9.53
N ALA A 70 -5.10 -3.64 -8.71
CA ALA A 70 -3.75 -3.22 -9.07
C ALA A 70 -2.84 -4.41 -9.39
N SER A 71 -2.89 -5.46 -8.59
CA SER A 71 -2.04 -6.65 -8.78
C SER A 71 -2.31 -7.39 -10.09
N GLY A 72 -3.52 -7.25 -10.65
CA GLY A 72 -3.88 -7.83 -11.94
C GLY A 72 -3.25 -7.16 -13.17
N PHE A 73 -2.63 -5.98 -13.00
CA PHE A 73 -1.91 -5.26 -14.05
C PHE A 73 -0.39 -5.47 -13.99
N VAL A 74 0.15 -5.83 -12.82
CA VAL A 74 1.61 -5.86 -12.63
C VAL A 74 2.22 -7.14 -13.19
N LEU A 75 3.22 -6.97 -14.05
CA LEU A 75 4.24 -7.99 -14.36
C LEU A 75 5.60 -7.47 -13.87
N LYS A 76 5.95 -7.82 -12.62
CA LYS A 76 7.17 -7.32 -11.98
C LYS A 76 8.39 -7.44 -12.88
N ASN A 77 9.09 -6.32 -13.07
CA ASN A 77 10.34 -6.18 -13.83
C ASN A 77 10.26 -6.56 -15.33
N LYS A 78 9.07 -6.76 -15.90
CA LYS A 78 8.90 -7.11 -17.31
C LYS A 78 8.32 -5.97 -18.14
N GLU A 79 7.35 -5.27 -17.57
CA GLU A 79 6.69 -4.14 -18.23
C GLU A 79 6.33 -3.07 -17.20
N LEU A 80 6.33 -1.79 -17.61
CA LEU A 80 5.84 -0.68 -16.80
C LEU A 80 4.32 -0.62 -16.94
N SER A 81 3.62 -0.88 -15.83
CA SER A 81 2.16 -0.76 -15.81
C SER A 81 1.78 0.71 -15.66
N THR A 82 1.16 1.27 -16.68
CA THR A 82 0.73 2.69 -16.75
C THR A 82 -0.78 2.86 -16.89
N THR A 83 -1.51 1.73 -17.01
CA THR A 83 -2.97 1.69 -17.23
C THR A 83 -3.72 1.19 -16.00
N GLY A 84 -5.04 1.23 -16.04
CA GLY A 84 -5.88 0.84 -14.91
C GLY A 84 -5.58 1.69 -13.68
N PRO A 85 -5.37 1.08 -12.49
CA PRO A 85 -5.09 1.83 -11.26
C PRO A 85 -3.78 2.63 -11.33
N TYR A 86 -2.82 2.20 -12.16
CA TYR A 86 -1.54 2.88 -12.38
C TYR A 86 -1.65 4.14 -13.25
N ALA A 87 -2.78 4.39 -13.87
CA ALA A 87 -3.08 5.66 -14.50
C ALA A 87 -3.46 6.76 -13.50
N PHE A 88 -3.88 6.37 -12.29
CA PHE A 88 -4.32 7.30 -11.25
C PHE A 88 -3.21 7.61 -10.24
N VAL A 89 -2.48 6.58 -9.81
CA VAL A 89 -1.37 6.67 -8.86
C VAL A 89 -0.27 5.68 -9.24
N ARG A 90 0.99 6.04 -8.98
CA ARG A 90 2.12 5.14 -9.30
C ARG A 90 2.17 3.90 -8.39
N HIS A 91 1.69 4.02 -7.15
CA HIS A 91 1.78 2.97 -6.15
C HIS A 91 0.41 2.59 -5.57
N PRO A 92 -0.53 2.06 -6.39
CA PRO A 92 -1.89 1.74 -5.92
C PRO A 92 -1.92 0.64 -4.84
N LEU A 93 -0.94 -0.26 -4.82
CA LEU A 93 -0.81 -1.26 -3.75
C LEU A 93 -0.54 -0.60 -2.39
N TYR A 94 0.29 0.45 -2.35
CA TYR A 94 0.52 1.22 -1.12
C TYR A 94 -0.69 2.06 -0.74
N THR A 95 -1.39 2.65 -1.70
CA THR A 95 -2.67 3.34 -1.46
C THR A 95 -3.68 2.40 -0.80
N GLY A 96 -3.83 1.18 -1.33
CA GLY A 96 -4.68 0.15 -0.73
C GLY A 96 -4.28 -0.22 0.70
N ASN A 97 -2.98 -0.36 0.97
CA ASN A 97 -2.48 -0.60 2.34
C ASN A 97 -2.83 0.53 3.31
N ILE A 98 -2.68 1.79 2.88
CA ILE A 98 -3.02 2.96 3.70
C ILE A 98 -4.51 2.94 4.04
N MET A 99 -5.37 2.64 3.07
CA MET A 99 -6.82 2.55 3.29
C MET A 99 -7.17 1.44 4.29
N ILE A 100 -6.58 0.25 4.14
CA ILE A 100 -6.77 -0.87 5.08
C ILE A 100 -6.33 -0.44 6.48
N LEU A 101 -5.14 0.15 6.61
CA LEU A 101 -4.57 0.51 7.90
C LEU A 101 -5.40 1.59 8.61
N ILE A 102 -5.88 2.61 7.88
CA ILE A 102 -6.79 3.63 8.41
C ILE A 102 -8.11 3.00 8.86
N GLY A 103 -8.69 2.11 8.03
CA GLY A 103 -9.90 1.39 8.39
C GLY A 103 -9.74 0.57 9.67
N LEU A 104 -8.61 -0.12 9.83
CA LEU A 104 -8.30 -0.87 11.05
C LEU A 104 -8.11 0.04 12.27
N CYS A 105 -7.49 1.21 12.12
CA CYS A 105 -7.40 2.20 13.20
C CYS A 105 -8.78 2.68 13.65
N LEU A 106 -9.70 2.90 12.70
CA LEU A 106 -11.07 3.29 13.00
C LEU A 106 -11.83 2.18 13.74
N ILE A 107 -11.66 0.91 13.37
CA ILE A 107 -12.24 -0.24 14.08
C ILE A 107 -11.62 -0.37 15.47
N ASN A 108 -10.32 -0.24 15.59
CA ASN A 108 -9.60 -0.32 16.86
C ASN A 108 -10.11 0.74 17.85
N GLY A 109 -10.39 1.96 17.39
CA GLY A 109 -10.98 3.05 18.16
C GLY A 109 -10.04 3.74 19.14
N PHE A 110 -8.78 3.27 19.29
CA PHE A 110 -7.80 3.90 20.18
C PHE A 110 -6.96 4.94 19.42
N PHE A 111 -6.69 6.07 20.04
CA PHE A 111 -5.84 7.11 19.47
C PHE A 111 -4.42 6.62 19.14
N TRP A 112 -3.87 5.75 19.98
CA TRP A 112 -2.52 5.20 19.79
C TRP A 112 -2.37 4.42 18.47
N SER A 113 -3.44 3.79 17.97
CA SER A 113 -3.39 3.06 16.70
C SER A 113 -3.11 3.97 15.52
N PHE A 114 -3.71 5.18 15.51
CA PHE A 114 -3.41 6.19 14.50
C PHE A 114 -1.97 6.71 14.58
N VAL A 115 -1.48 6.95 15.80
CA VAL A 115 -0.09 7.38 16.02
C VAL A 115 0.88 6.32 15.54
N THR A 116 0.65 5.05 15.90
CA THR A 116 1.51 3.93 15.49
C THR A 116 1.47 3.72 13.98
N ALA A 117 0.28 3.76 13.37
CA ALA A 117 0.11 3.68 11.92
C ALA A 117 0.84 4.82 11.21
N PHE A 118 0.72 6.04 11.70
CA PHE A 118 1.41 7.21 11.15
C PHE A 118 2.94 7.04 11.21
N ILE A 119 3.49 6.64 12.37
CA ILE A 119 4.92 6.39 12.54
C ILE A 119 5.39 5.30 11.57
N PHE A 120 4.65 4.20 11.46
CA PHE A 120 4.96 3.11 10.53
C PHE A 120 4.99 3.59 9.07
N LEU A 121 3.95 4.30 8.63
CA LEU A 121 3.85 4.84 7.27
C LEU A 121 4.96 5.85 7.00
N TRP A 122 5.19 6.79 7.91
CA TRP A 122 6.23 7.81 7.79
C TRP A 122 7.65 7.21 7.74
N PHE A 123 7.89 6.16 8.51
CA PHE A 123 9.21 5.52 8.59
C PHE A 123 9.53 4.70 7.33
N TYR A 124 8.58 3.88 6.85
CA TYR A 124 8.86 2.91 5.80
C TYR A 124 8.44 3.33 4.39
N TYR A 125 7.31 4.04 4.24
CA TYR A 125 6.72 4.26 2.91
C TYR A 125 7.54 5.19 2.01
N PRO A 126 8.08 6.32 2.48
CA PRO A 126 8.88 7.19 1.61
C PRO A 126 10.08 6.48 0.99
N THR A 127 10.79 5.66 1.78
CA THR A 127 11.96 4.91 1.28
C THR A 127 11.57 3.73 0.39
N ALA A 128 10.42 3.10 0.66
CA ALA A 128 9.92 2.03 -0.19
C ALA A 128 9.50 2.55 -1.57
N ILE A 129 8.78 3.66 -1.60
CA ILE A 129 8.35 4.35 -2.84
C ILE A 129 9.57 4.83 -3.62
N GLU A 130 10.50 5.51 -2.95
CA GLU A 130 11.73 6.00 -3.57
C GLU A 130 12.54 4.87 -4.20
N TYR A 131 12.69 3.75 -3.51
CA TYR A 131 13.39 2.58 -4.06
C TYR A 131 12.68 2.00 -5.29
N GLU A 132 11.34 1.86 -5.23
CA GLU A 132 10.57 1.34 -6.37
C GLU A 132 10.61 2.30 -7.56
N ASP A 133 10.47 3.60 -7.33
CA ASP A 133 10.57 4.62 -8.38
C ASP A 133 11.97 4.60 -9.04
N ARG A 134 13.04 4.53 -8.24
CA ARG A 134 14.42 4.44 -8.74
C ARG A 134 14.65 3.17 -9.55
N LYS A 135 14.11 2.03 -9.08
CA LYS A 135 14.20 0.76 -9.79
C LYS A 135 13.43 0.79 -11.10
N LEU A 136 12.20 1.32 -11.12
CA LEU A 136 11.39 1.42 -12.33
C LEU A 136 12.03 2.38 -13.34
N LYS A 137 12.61 3.49 -12.88
CA LYS A 137 13.35 4.41 -13.74
C LYS A 137 14.57 3.74 -14.37
N SER A 138 15.29 2.89 -13.65
CA SER A 138 16.44 2.17 -14.20
C SER A 138 16.05 1.08 -15.20
N LEU A 139 14.87 0.47 -15.05
CA LEU A 139 14.37 -0.57 -15.95
C LEU A 139 13.68 -0.01 -17.20
N PHE A 140 13.04 1.15 -17.08
CA PHE A 140 12.19 1.75 -18.12
C PHE A 140 12.47 3.26 -18.26
N PRO A 141 13.71 3.68 -18.59
CA PRO A 141 14.13 5.09 -18.52
C PRO A 141 13.27 5.99 -19.39
N ASP A 142 12.98 5.58 -20.63
CA ASP A 142 12.28 6.43 -21.61
C ASP A 142 10.78 6.65 -21.28
N THR A 143 10.13 5.61 -20.74
CA THR A 143 8.67 5.66 -20.46
C THR A 143 8.35 6.10 -19.04
N TRP A 144 9.27 5.87 -18.10
CA TRP A 144 9.04 6.17 -16.69
C TRP A 144 8.93 7.67 -16.41
N GLU A 145 9.81 8.50 -17.01
CA GLU A 145 9.82 9.94 -16.73
C GLU A 145 8.55 10.62 -17.20
N GLU A 146 8.08 10.31 -18.40
CA GLU A 146 6.83 10.83 -18.92
C GLU A 146 5.65 10.45 -18.03
N TRP A 147 5.50 9.16 -17.74
CA TRP A 147 4.43 8.66 -16.89
C TRP A 147 4.50 9.24 -15.48
N ALA A 148 5.66 9.28 -14.84
CA ALA A 148 5.83 9.75 -13.47
C ALA A 148 5.56 11.26 -13.34
N SER A 149 5.83 12.06 -14.39
CA SER A 149 5.51 13.49 -14.38
C SER A 149 4.01 13.77 -14.31
N MET A 150 3.20 12.90 -14.90
CA MET A 150 1.74 13.04 -14.96
C MET A 150 1.03 12.33 -13.81
N THR A 151 1.64 11.27 -13.24
CA THR A 151 0.98 10.38 -12.29
C THR A 151 1.57 10.55 -10.89
N PRO A 152 0.79 10.98 -9.89
CA PRO A 152 1.26 11.13 -8.51
C PRO A 152 1.55 9.79 -7.85
N ALA A 153 2.32 9.80 -6.75
CA ALA A 153 2.75 8.57 -6.09
C ALA A 153 1.59 7.79 -5.42
N LEU A 154 0.81 8.45 -4.57
CA LEU A 154 -0.16 7.78 -3.68
C LEU A 154 -1.59 8.32 -3.78
N MET A 155 -1.76 9.63 -3.97
CA MET A 155 -3.09 10.25 -4.03
C MET A 155 -3.40 10.66 -5.45
N PRO A 156 -4.55 10.22 -6.02
CA PRO A 156 -4.93 10.62 -7.37
C PRO A 156 -5.12 12.13 -7.45
N LYS A 157 -4.67 12.75 -8.53
CA LYS A 157 -5.03 14.13 -8.82
C LYS A 157 -6.54 14.15 -9.10
N MET A 158 -7.27 15.02 -8.41
CA MET A 158 -8.68 15.25 -8.70
C MET A 158 -8.80 15.90 -10.08
N ASP A 159 -9.25 15.13 -11.06
CA ASP A 159 -9.59 15.64 -12.39
C ASP A 159 -11.10 15.86 -12.45
N LEU A 160 -11.51 17.11 -12.25
CA LEU A 160 -12.92 17.52 -12.31
C LEU A 160 -13.56 17.31 -13.69
N ASN A 161 -12.75 17.08 -14.73
CA ASN A 161 -13.22 16.89 -16.10
C ASN A 161 -13.59 15.43 -16.43
N GLY A 162 -13.50 14.52 -15.47
CA GLY A 162 -13.91 13.11 -15.64
C GLY A 162 -13.01 12.27 -16.58
N LYS A 163 -12.00 12.86 -17.21
CA LYS A 163 -11.07 12.14 -18.10
C LYS A 163 -10.31 11.02 -17.43
N ILE A 164 -10.21 11.09 -16.11
CA ILE A 164 -9.53 10.06 -15.32
C ILE A 164 -10.25 8.72 -15.43
N PHE A 165 -11.58 8.69 -15.49
CA PHE A 165 -12.38 7.46 -15.61
C PHE A 165 -12.26 6.79 -16.98
N SER A 166 -11.94 7.54 -18.05
CA SER A 166 -11.70 6.96 -19.37
C SER A 166 -10.41 6.12 -19.43
N ARG A 167 -9.53 6.27 -18.42
CA ARG A 167 -8.30 5.48 -18.27
C ARG A 167 -8.48 4.19 -17.49
N LEU A 168 -9.69 3.93 -16.96
CA LEU A 168 -10.04 2.65 -16.38
C LEU A 168 -10.05 1.58 -17.47
N ASP A 169 -9.00 0.77 -17.48
CA ASP A 169 -8.90 -0.35 -18.40
C ASP A 169 -9.21 -1.65 -17.63
N LEU A 170 -10.39 -2.20 -17.87
CA LEU A 170 -10.78 -3.50 -17.31
C LEU A 170 -10.36 -4.67 -18.21
N ARG A 171 -10.03 -4.40 -19.49
CA ARG A 171 -9.73 -5.46 -20.46
C ARG A 171 -8.34 -6.05 -20.27
N SER A 172 -7.38 -5.25 -19.85
CA SER A 172 -5.99 -5.67 -19.59
C SER A 172 -5.82 -6.30 -18.21
N TRP A 173 -6.86 -6.33 -17.38
CA TRP A 173 -6.81 -6.96 -16.06
C TRP A 173 -6.76 -8.48 -16.16
N SER A 174 -5.87 -9.09 -15.39
CA SER A 174 -5.69 -10.56 -15.40
C SER A 174 -5.79 -11.12 -13.99
N LEU A 175 -6.81 -11.94 -13.77
CA LEU A 175 -6.99 -12.66 -12.50
C LEU A 175 -5.75 -13.54 -12.18
N LYS A 176 -5.15 -14.18 -13.19
CA LYS A 176 -3.94 -14.98 -13.00
C LYS A 176 -2.77 -14.16 -12.47
N LYS A 177 -2.57 -12.93 -12.99
CA LYS A 177 -1.53 -12.01 -12.47
C LYS A 177 -1.82 -11.66 -11.01
N SER A 178 -3.06 -11.32 -10.67
CA SER A 178 -3.47 -10.96 -9.31
C SER A 178 -3.26 -12.10 -8.32
N LEU A 179 -3.65 -13.32 -8.67
CA LEU A 179 -3.60 -14.48 -7.78
C LEU A 179 -2.18 -15.02 -7.56
N ILE A 180 -1.35 -15.05 -8.61
CA ILE A 180 -0.08 -15.78 -8.59
C ILE A 180 1.12 -14.85 -8.39
N ALA A 181 1.13 -13.68 -9.06
CA ALA A 181 2.34 -12.88 -9.12
C ALA A 181 2.68 -12.11 -7.83
N ASN A 182 1.69 -11.79 -7.01
CA ASN A 182 1.85 -10.88 -5.87
C ASN A 182 1.37 -11.45 -4.53
N TYR A 183 0.94 -12.69 -4.47
CA TYR A 183 0.38 -13.34 -3.27
C TYR A 183 -0.80 -12.56 -2.65
N GLU A 184 -1.53 -11.77 -3.46
CA GLU A 184 -2.64 -10.93 -3.00
C GLU A 184 -3.75 -11.71 -2.29
N PRO A 185 -4.14 -12.93 -2.73
CA PRO A 185 -5.13 -13.71 -2.00
C PRO A 185 -4.78 -13.98 -0.55
N VAL A 186 -3.48 -14.17 -0.25
CA VAL A 186 -3.03 -14.41 1.14
C VAL A 186 -3.30 -13.18 2.00
N ILE A 187 -3.00 -11.98 1.48
CA ILE A 187 -3.24 -10.72 2.19
C ILE A 187 -4.75 -10.49 2.36
N VAL A 188 -5.52 -10.72 1.31
CA VAL A 188 -6.98 -10.57 1.34
C VAL A 188 -7.60 -11.48 2.40
N VAL A 189 -7.28 -12.78 2.36
CA VAL A 189 -7.80 -13.76 3.32
C VAL A 189 -7.36 -13.38 4.73
N TYR A 190 -6.11 -13.01 4.93
CA TYR A 190 -5.58 -12.61 6.23
C TYR A 190 -6.35 -11.42 6.82
N VAL A 191 -6.55 -10.35 6.05
CA VAL A 191 -7.29 -9.17 6.53
C VAL A 191 -8.77 -9.50 6.77
N LEU A 192 -9.41 -10.27 5.87
CA LEU A 192 -10.83 -10.64 6.02
C LEU A 192 -11.06 -11.53 7.26
N VAL A 193 -10.16 -12.46 7.56
CA VAL A 193 -10.23 -13.28 8.78
C VAL A 193 -10.19 -12.39 10.02
N TRP A 194 -9.29 -11.42 10.07
CA TRP A 194 -9.22 -10.50 11.20
C TRP A 194 -10.45 -9.60 11.32
N VAL A 195 -10.96 -9.07 10.22
CA VAL A 195 -12.21 -8.29 10.21
C VAL A 195 -13.38 -9.15 10.70
N PHE A 196 -13.47 -10.40 10.23
CA PHE A 196 -14.50 -11.33 10.70
C PHE A 196 -14.41 -11.59 12.22
N ILE A 197 -13.21 -11.83 12.75
CA ILE A 197 -13.00 -12.01 14.19
C ILE A 197 -13.47 -10.78 14.99
N VAL A 198 -13.18 -9.58 14.50
CA VAL A 198 -13.60 -8.33 15.15
C VAL A 198 -15.12 -8.17 15.14
N LEU A 199 -15.79 -8.52 14.02
CA LEU A 199 -17.25 -8.42 13.88
C LEU A 199 -18.03 -9.44 14.74
N GLN A 200 -17.38 -10.49 15.23
CA GLN A 200 -18.00 -11.49 16.13
C GLN A 200 -17.87 -11.14 17.63
N ARG A 201 -17.13 -10.08 17.94
CA ARG A 201 -16.96 -9.57 19.32
C ARG A 201 -17.97 -8.48 19.67
#